data_91a54238ef9f996b7eeb9feacd046c89
#
_entry.id   91a54238ef9f996b7eeb9feacd046c89
#
_cell.length_a   1.000
_cell.length_b   1.000
_cell.length_c   1.000
_cell.angle_alpha   90.00
_cell.angle_beta   90.00
_cell.angle_gamma   90.00
#
_symmetry.space_group_name_H-M   'P 1'
#
loop_
_entity.id
_entity.type
_entity.pdbx_description
1 polymer ?
#
loop_
_entity_poly.entity_id
_entity_poly.type
_entity_poly.pdbx_seq_one_letter_code
_entity_poly.pdbx_strand_id
1 'polypeptide(L)' 'MSDFTYILGSETPDGWRTYVGWTTDLDARLAAHNAGTGAKSTRGRTWVLLYAE' A
#
# COMPACT_ATOMS: atom_id res chain seq x y z
N MET A 1 11.22 10.48 -15.60
CA MET A 1 10.76 10.15 -14.26
C MET A 1 9.68 9.08 -14.36
N SER A 2 9.77 8.05 -13.54
CA SER A 2 8.88 6.91 -13.63
C SER A 2 7.82 6.95 -12.55
N ASP A 3 6.59 6.65 -12.95
CA ASP A 3 5.50 6.44 -12.03
C ASP A 3 5.27 4.95 -11.88
N PHE A 4 4.83 4.55 -10.71
CA PHE A 4 4.51 3.16 -10.43
C PHE A 4 3.05 3.04 -10.07
N THR A 5 2.37 2.08 -10.68
CA THR A 5 1.10 1.60 -10.19
C THR A 5 1.41 0.42 -9.28
N TYR A 6 0.81 0.37 -8.10
CA TYR A 6 1.13 -0.67 -7.14
C TYR A 6 -0.13 -1.24 -6.51
N ILE A 7 -0.02 -2.48 -6.05
CA ILE A 7 -1.08 -3.14 -5.31
C ILE A 7 -0.50 -3.61 -3.98
N LEU A 8 -1.11 -3.16 -2.90
CA LEU A 8 -0.77 -3.60 -1.55
C LEU A 8 -1.79 -4.61 -1.06
N GLY A 9 -1.34 -5.53 -0.23
CA GLY A 9 -2.22 -6.49 0.41
C GLY A 9 -2.06 -6.43 1.91
N SER A 10 -3.15 -6.67 2.61
CA SER A 10 -3.16 -6.74 4.07
C SER A 10 -4.04 -7.90 4.49
N GLU A 11 -3.48 -8.77 5.31
CA GLU A 11 -4.24 -9.91 5.83
C GLU A 11 -5.10 -9.45 7.00
N THR A 12 -6.37 -9.84 6.97
CA THR A 12 -7.34 -9.53 8.03
C THR A 12 -8.04 -10.81 8.44
N PRO A 13 -8.75 -10.82 9.60
CA PRO A 13 -9.53 -11.99 10.00
C PRO A 13 -10.57 -12.43 8.96
N ASP A 14 -11.04 -11.52 8.14
CA ASP A 14 -12.04 -11.80 7.11
C ASP A 14 -11.42 -12.14 5.75
N GLY A 15 -10.10 -12.22 5.66
CA GLY A 15 -9.38 -12.49 4.43
C GLY A 15 -8.47 -11.34 4.06
N TRP A 16 -8.04 -11.30 2.80
CA TRP A 16 -7.13 -10.28 2.31
C TRP A 16 -7.89 -9.04 1.84
N ARG A 17 -7.32 -7.89 2.17
CA ARG A 17 -7.76 -6.62 1.60
C ARG A 17 -6.67 -6.10 0.68
N THR A 18 -7.08 -5.42 -0.38
CA THR A 18 -6.12 -4.86 -1.33
C THR A 18 -6.34 -3.37 -1.48
N TYR A 19 -5.26 -2.68 -1.82
CA TYR A 19 -5.27 -1.26 -2.11
C TYR A 19 -4.47 -1.02 -3.38
N VAL A 20 -5.04 -0.29 -4.32
CA VAL A 20 -4.38 0.06 -5.58
C VAL A 20 -4.09 1.55 -5.57
N GLY A 21 -2.87 1.91 -5.89
CA GLY A 21 -2.47 3.31 -5.94
C GLY A 21 -1.35 3.53 -6.96
N TRP A 22 -0.84 4.75 -6.99
CA TRP A 22 0.32 5.08 -7.81
C TRP A 22 1.24 6.01 -7.05
N THR A 23 2.51 5.98 -7.41
CA THR A 23 3.51 6.83 -6.77
C THR A 23 4.77 6.90 -7.60
N THR A 24 5.57 7.92 -7.37
CA THR A 24 6.91 8.00 -7.94
C THR A 24 7.97 7.41 -7.01
N ASP A 25 7.60 7.06 -5.78
CA ASP A 25 8.53 6.50 -4.79
C ASP A 25 7.82 5.41 -3.99
N LEU A 26 7.99 4.15 -4.42
CA LEU A 26 7.33 3.01 -3.81
C LEU A 26 7.73 2.80 -2.35
N ASP A 27 9.00 2.94 -2.02
CA ASP A 27 9.47 2.68 -0.66
C ASP A 27 8.89 3.68 0.32
N ALA A 28 8.89 4.96 -0.05
CA ALA A 28 8.32 6.00 0.80
C ALA A 28 6.81 5.83 0.95
N ARG A 29 6.14 5.43 -0.12
CA ARG A 29 4.69 5.28 -0.10
C ARG A 29 4.26 4.09 0.74
N LEU A 30 4.97 2.95 0.61
CA LEU A 30 4.70 1.78 1.43
C LEU A 30 4.93 2.09 2.91
N ALA A 31 6.01 2.79 3.22
CA ALA A 31 6.30 3.20 4.59
C ALA A 31 5.20 4.10 5.14
N ALA A 32 4.68 5.01 4.32
CA ALA A 32 3.59 5.90 4.72
C ALA A 32 2.32 5.12 5.05
N HIS A 33 1.96 4.13 4.22
CA HIS A 33 0.80 3.29 4.50
C HIS A 33 0.95 2.53 5.80
N ASN A 34 2.12 1.95 6.05
CA ASN A 34 2.37 1.18 7.27
C ASN A 34 2.47 2.07 8.52
N ALA A 35 2.88 3.32 8.35
CA ALA A 35 2.94 4.28 9.45
C ALA A 35 1.57 4.90 9.76
N GLY A 36 0.55 4.61 8.96
CA GLY A 36 -0.79 5.19 9.16
C GLY A 36 -0.94 6.58 8.60
N THR A 37 0.01 7.06 7.81
CA THR A 37 -0.03 8.40 7.21
C THR A 37 -0.33 8.36 5.71
N GLY A 38 -0.59 7.17 5.18
CA GLY A 38 -1.00 7.02 3.79
C GLY A 38 -2.47 7.33 3.60
N ALA A 39 -3.15 6.55 2.77
CA ALA A 39 -4.57 6.73 2.57
C ALA A 39 -5.35 6.38 3.83
N LYS A 40 -6.49 7.04 4.01
CA LYS A 40 -7.34 6.81 5.18
C LYS A 40 -7.79 5.34 5.26
N SER A 41 -8.05 4.73 4.13
CA SER A 41 -8.51 3.33 4.06
C SER A 41 -7.42 2.32 4.42
N THR A 42 -6.15 2.72 4.44
CA THR A 42 -5.03 1.82 4.76
C THR A 42 -4.55 1.95 6.19
N ARG A 43 -5.16 2.85 6.96
CA ARG A 43 -4.74 3.14 8.32
C ARG A 43 -5.05 1.97 9.26
N GLY A 44 -4.12 1.70 10.17
CA GLY A 44 -4.32 0.68 11.19
C GLY A 44 -4.04 -0.74 10.75
N ARG A 45 -3.44 -0.93 9.59
CA ARG A 45 -3.10 -2.25 9.05
C ARG A 45 -1.66 -2.30 8.61
N THR A 46 -1.12 -3.51 8.57
CA THR A 46 0.20 -3.75 7.98
C THR A 46 0.02 -4.15 6.51
N TRP A 47 0.71 -3.46 5.64
CA TRP A 47 0.58 -3.67 4.19
C TRP A 47 1.86 -4.23 3.61
N VAL A 48 1.72 -5.15 2.68
CA VAL A 48 2.84 -5.69 1.92
C VAL A 48 2.63 -5.38 0.44
N LEU A 49 3.73 -5.19 -0.29
CA LEU A 49 3.67 -4.93 -1.72
C LEU A 49 3.43 -6.25 -2.45
N LEU A 50 2.33 -6.34 -3.17
CA LEU A 50 2.00 -7.52 -3.96
C LEU A 50 2.45 -7.38 -5.40
N TYR A 51 2.40 -6.16 -5.95
CA TYR A 51 2.67 -5.93 -7.35
C TYR A 51 3.02 -4.47 -7.57
N ALA A 52 3.93 -4.23 -8.49
CA ALA A 52 4.26 -2.88 -8.94
C ALA A 52 4.63 -2.91 -10.42
N GLU A 53 4.22 -1.85 -11.11
CA GLU A 53 4.46 -1.77 -12.55
C GLU A 53 4.83 -0.35 -12.94
#